data_e4db5c0d35553e75128a42a48cb99537
#
_entry.id   e4db5c0d35553e75128a42a48cb99537
#
_cell.length_a   1.000
_cell.length_b   1.000
_cell.length_c   1.000
_cell.angle_alpha   90.00
_cell.angle_beta   90.00
_cell.angle_gamma   90.00
#
_symmetry.space_group_name_H-M   'P 1'
#
loop_
_entity.id
_entity.type
_entity.pdbx_description
1 polymer ?
#
loop_
_entity_poly.entity_id
_entity_poly.type
_entity_poly.pdbx_seq_one_letter_code
_entity_poly.pdbx_strand_id
1 'polypeptide(L)'
;LALLIVLFALITPLPVANQSEYLMVSLKNDPASPAFYLSQQDIKFEMWFPDEKLTLDQCRSSESLAPFTRYMPEEKLDTICSFFMAPDYAAQVEKGVKGQRALLTGLAAILFLGLLLTVLKLSRMERAQKLYKVWQARVASPEATTATAPSPADTASA
;
A
#
# COMPACT_ATOMS: atom_id res chain seq x y z
N LEU A 1 9.85 -0.01 -15.04
CA LEU A 1 8.73 -0.93 -14.90
C LEU A 1 8.52 -1.32 -13.42
N ALA A 2 9.57 -1.83 -12.74
CA ALA A 2 9.48 -2.23 -11.33
C ALA A 2 8.98 -1.10 -10.40
N LEU A 3 9.44 0.13 -10.61
CA LEU A 3 9.05 1.31 -9.84
C LEU A 3 7.56 1.65 -10.02
N LEU A 4 7.03 1.50 -11.23
CA LEU A 4 5.61 1.69 -11.52
C LEU A 4 4.74 0.62 -10.84
N ILE A 5 5.17 -0.64 -10.83
CA ILE A 5 4.47 -1.74 -10.16
C ILE A 5 4.40 -1.49 -8.65
N VAL A 6 5.52 -1.07 -8.05
CA VAL A 6 5.57 -0.73 -6.61
C VAL A 6 4.70 0.48 -6.29
N LEU A 7 4.70 1.51 -7.15
CA LEU A 7 3.84 2.69 -6.97
C LEU A 7 2.36 2.33 -7.08
N PHE A 8 1.99 1.47 -8.03
CA PHE A 8 0.63 1.00 -8.21
C PHE A 8 0.18 0.13 -7.03
N ALA A 9 1.04 -0.77 -6.54
CA ALA A 9 0.77 -1.58 -5.34
C ALA A 9 0.63 -0.76 -4.05
N LEU A 10 1.28 0.42 -3.98
CA LEU A 10 1.17 1.37 -2.86
C LEU A 10 -0.10 2.23 -2.92
N ILE A 11 -0.52 2.62 -4.12
CA ILE A 11 -1.65 3.53 -4.32
C ILE A 11 -3.00 2.79 -4.24
N THR A 12 -3.06 1.54 -4.71
CA THR A 12 -4.31 0.77 -4.75
C THR A 12 -4.96 0.48 -3.40
N PRO A 13 -4.25 0.13 -2.30
CA PRO A 13 -4.88 -0.11 -1.01
C PRO A 13 -5.26 1.16 -0.23
N LEU A 14 -4.66 2.32 -0.54
CA LEU A 14 -4.90 3.56 0.19
C LEU A 14 -6.34 4.09 0.10
N PRO A 15 -6.98 4.20 -1.08
CA PRO A 15 -8.37 4.62 -1.17
C PRO A 15 -9.35 3.62 -0.55
N VAL A 16 -9.07 2.32 -0.66
CA VAL A 16 -9.88 1.27 -0.04
C VAL A 16 -9.81 1.35 1.49
N ALA A 17 -8.63 1.58 2.05
CA ALA A 17 -8.44 1.74 3.48
C ALA A 17 -9.08 3.02 4.05
N ASN A 18 -9.11 4.09 3.28
CA ASN A 18 -9.61 5.40 3.75
C ASN A 18 -11.12 5.57 3.57
N GLN A 19 -11.73 4.87 2.61
CA GLN A 19 -13.16 4.94 2.34
C GLN A 19 -13.99 3.85 3.04
N SER A 20 -13.37 2.78 3.53
CA SER A 20 -14.12 1.69 4.13
C SER A 20 -14.45 2.02 5.60
N GLU A 21 -15.71 2.27 5.89
CA GLU A 21 -16.30 2.20 7.22
C GLU A 21 -16.41 0.75 7.71
N TYR A 22 -15.84 -0.17 6.95
CA TYR A 22 -15.93 -1.60 7.15
C TYR A 22 -14.66 -2.16 7.79
N LEU A 23 -14.84 -2.93 8.84
CA LEU A 23 -13.84 -3.76 9.47
C LEU A 23 -13.81 -5.14 8.79
N MET A 24 -12.69 -5.52 8.23
CA MET A 24 -12.49 -6.87 7.70
C MET A 24 -12.28 -7.85 8.86
N VAL A 25 -13.11 -8.89 8.92
CA VAL A 25 -13.10 -9.91 9.98
C VAL A 25 -13.12 -11.30 9.35
N SER A 26 -12.44 -12.25 9.99
CA SER A 26 -12.53 -13.68 9.70
C SER A 26 -12.84 -14.45 10.97
N LEU A 27 -13.53 -15.58 10.85
CA LEU A 27 -13.81 -16.44 12.00
C LEU A 27 -12.53 -17.14 12.45
N LYS A 28 -12.15 -16.94 13.71
CA LYS A 28 -10.85 -17.38 14.25
C LYS A 28 -10.63 -18.90 14.18
N ASN A 29 -11.69 -19.66 14.28
CA ASN A 29 -11.61 -21.13 14.34
C ASN A 29 -11.88 -21.81 13.01
N ASP A 30 -12.01 -21.05 11.93
CA ASP A 30 -12.30 -21.59 10.62
C ASP A 30 -11.52 -20.84 9.53
N PRO A 31 -10.28 -21.29 9.24
CA PRO A 31 -9.44 -20.65 8.22
C PRO A 31 -10.01 -20.81 6.80
N ALA A 32 -10.97 -21.70 6.59
CA ALA A 32 -11.66 -21.87 5.31
C ALA A 32 -12.88 -20.94 5.16
N SER A 33 -13.29 -20.26 6.25
CA SER A 33 -14.38 -19.31 6.19
C SER A 33 -13.97 -18.05 5.44
N PRO A 34 -14.79 -17.58 4.49
CA PRO A 34 -14.51 -16.34 3.79
C PRO A 34 -14.45 -15.17 4.78
N ALA A 35 -13.58 -14.19 4.50
CA ALA A 35 -13.58 -12.93 5.22
C ALA A 35 -14.88 -12.17 4.92
N PHE A 36 -15.42 -11.48 5.91
CA PHE A 36 -16.57 -10.61 5.76
C PHE A 36 -16.29 -9.23 6.35
N TYR A 37 -17.12 -8.28 6.00
CA TYR A 37 -16.90 -6.87 6.28
C TYR A 37 -18.00 -6.31 7.17
N LEU A 38 -17.63 -5.85 8.36
CA LEU A 38 -18.55 -5.30 9.35
C LEU A 38 -18.55 -3.79 9.31
N SER A 39 -19.73 -3.18 9.22
CA SER A 39 -19.93 -1.75 9.51
C SER A 39 -20.83 -1.58 10.75
N GLN A 40 -21.08 -0.36 11.16
CA GLN A 40 -22.00 -0.09 12.25
C GLN A 40 -23.48 -0.41 11.89
N GLN A 41 -23.80 -0.49 10.60
CA GLN A 41 -25.18 -0.61 10.11
C GLN A 41 -25.46 -1.89 9.35
N ASP A 42 -24.43 -2.49 8.73
CA ASP A 42 -24.58 -3.63 7.86
C ASP A 42 -23.34 -4.53 7.85
N ILE A 43 -23.51 -5.73 7.33
CA ILE A 43 -22.46 -6.73 7.12
C ILE A 43 -22.44 -7.06 5.63
N LYS A 44 -21.23 -7.06 5.01
CA LYS A 44 -21.02 -7.48 3.64
C LYS A 44 -20.18 -8.75 3.60
N PHE A 45 -20.57 -9.69 2.77
CA PHE A 45 -19.80 -10.93 2.56
C PHE A 45 -18.82 -10.79 1.38
N GLU A 46 -19.07 -9.87 0.47
CA GLU A 46 -18.19 -9.55 -0.65
C GLU A 46 -17.94 -8.04 -0.72
N MET A 47 -16.69 -7.65 -0.94
CA MET A 47 -16.30 -6.25 -0.98
C MET A 47 -16.72 -5.55 -2.27
N TRP A 48 -16.75 -6.30 -3.38
CA TRP A 48 -16.91 -5.77 -4.73
C TRP A 48 -18.36 -5.73 -5.22
N PHE A 49 -19.27 -6.47 -4.58
CA PHE A 49 -20.70 -6.52 -4.92
C PHE A 49 -21.53 -5.91 -3.79
N PRO A 50 -21.88 -4.61 -3.90
CA PRO A 50 -22.53 -3.87 -2.82
C PRO A 50 -23.99 -4.26 -2.56
N ASP A 51 -24.60 -5.09 -3.42
CA ASP A 51 -26.05 -5.27 -3.44
C ASP A 51 -26.57 -6.20 -2.34
N GLU A 52 -25.70 -6.98 -1.69
CA GLU A 52 -26.11 -7.92 -0.65
C GLU A 52 -25.49 -7.56 0.70
N LYS A 53 -26.30 -6.84 1.45
CA LYS A 53 -25.97 -6.41 2.80
C LYS A 53 -26.89 -7.07 3.78
N LEU A 54 -26.30 -7.71 4.79
CA LEU A 54 -27.06 -8.20 5.93
C LEU A 54 -27.24 -7.06 6.93
N THR A 55 -28.50 -6.69 7.17
CA THR A 55 -28.87 -5.62 8.10
C THR A 55 -29.33 -6.18 9.44
N LEU A 56 -29.36 -5.34 10.48
CA LEU A 56 -29.82 -5.71 11.80
C LEU A 56 -31.26 -6.27 11.80
N ASP A 57 -32.15 -5.72 10.96
CA ASP A 57 -33.53 -6.18 10.87
C ASP A 57 -33.63 -7.57 10.27
N GLN A 58 -32.76 -7.91 9.32
CA GLN A 58 -32.69 -9.24 8.73
C GLN A 58 -32.14 -10.28 9.73
N CYS A 59 -31.26 -9.88 10.64
CA CYS A 59 -30.78 -10.75 11.72
C CYS A 59 -31.86 -11.17 12.72
N ARG A 60 -33.01 -10.49 12.74
CA ARG A 60 -34.13 -10.82 13.67
C ARG A 60 -35.03 -11.95 13.16
N SER A 61 -34.91 -12.33 11.90
CA SER A 61 -35.74 -13.37 11.29
C SER A 61 -34.88 -14.39 10.56
N SER A 62 -34.98 -15.64 10.96
CA SER A 62 -34.24 -16.74 10.30
C SER A 62 -34.60 -16.88 8.81
N GLU A 63 -35.85 -16.58 8.43
CA GLU A 63 -36.29 -16.62 7.04
C GLU A 63 -35.54 -15.57 6.17
N SER A 64 -35.19 -14.43 6.76
CA SER A 64 -34.43 -13.37 6.10
C SER A 64 -32.94 -13.70 5.89
N LEU A 65 -32.45 -14.74 6.58
CA LEU A 65 -31.05 -15.20 6.47
C LEU A 65 -30.86 -16.18 5.29
N ALA A 66 -31.93 -16.75 4.76
CA ALA A 66 -31.86 -17.74 3.67
C ALA A 66 -31.02 -17.29 2.45
N PRO A 67 -31.07 -16.04 1.97
CA PRO A 67 -30.24 -15.58 0.85
C PRO A 67 -28.74 -15.63 1.15
N PHE A 68 -28.36 -15.50 2.43
CA PHE A 68 -26.96 -15.41 2.88
C PHE A 68 -26.33 -16.77 3.16
N THR A 69 -27.13 -17.85 3.20
CA THR A 69 -26.62 -19.22 3.40
C THR A 69 -25.68 -19.69 2.29
N ARG A 70 -25.70 -19.06 1.14
CA ARG A 70 -24.75 -19.30 0.04
C ARG A 70 -23.32 -18.84 0.38
N TYR A 71 -23.17 -17.85 1.26
CA TYR A 71 -21.86 -17.35 1.70
C TYR A 71 -21.34 -18.11 2.92
N MET A 72 -22.26 -18.53 3.78
CA MET A 72 -21.90 -19.10 5.07
C MET A 72 -23.03 -20.00 5.63
N PRO A 73 -22.72 -21.13 6.29
CA PRO A 73 -23.72 -21.95 6.96
C PRO A 73 -24.55 -21.17 7.97
N GLU A 74 -25.82 -21.55 8.13
CA GLU A 74 -26.81 -20.87 9.01
C GLU A 74 -26.30 -20.73 10.44
N GLU A 75 -25.69 -21.75 11.02
CA GLU A 75 -25.11 -21.71 12.37
C GLU A 75 -24.10 -20.58 12.56
N LYS A 76 -23.31 -20.29 11.52
CA LYS A 76 -22.33 -19.20 11.55
C LYS A 76 -22.99 -17.85 11.35
N LEU A 77 -24.04 -17.78 10.52
CA LEU A 77 -24.85 -16.56 10.36
C LEU A 77 -25.51 -16.16 11.67
N ASP A 78 -26.05 -17.13 12.41
CA ASP A 78 -26.62 -16.89 13.75
C ASP A 78 -25.58 -16.36 14.73
N THR A 79 -24.37 -16.89 14.70
CA THR A 79 -23.25 -16.40 15.51
C THR A 79 -22.91 -14.96 15.15
N ILE A 80 -22.85 -14.61 13.86
CA ILE A 80 -22.58 -13.26 13.38
C ILE A 80 -23.73 -12.32 13.78
N CYS A 81 -24.97 -12.74 13.62
CA CYS A 81 -26.14 -11.96 14.02
C CYS A 81 -26.19 -11.74 15.53
N SER A 82 -25.84 -12.72 16.34
CA SER A 82 -25.77 -12.55 17.80
C SER A 82 -24.72 -11.51 18.20
N PHE A 83 -23.57 -11.50 17.51
CA PHE A 83 -22.54 -10.49 17.70
C PHE A 83 -23.00 -9.10 17.22
N PHE A 84 -23.70 -9.03 16.08
CA PHE A 84 -24.24 -7.79 15.52
C PHE A 84 -25.29 -7.14 16.42
N MET A 85 -26.07 -7.94 17.15
CA MET A 85 -27.07 -7.46 18.11
C MET A 85 -26.48 -7.12 19.49
N ALA A 86 -25.19 -7.36 19.72
CA ALA A 86 -24.57 -7.04 21.01
C ALA A 86 -24.56 -5.51 21.26
N PRO A 87 -24.83 -5.05 22.49
CA PRO A 87 -24.98 -3.63 22.80
C PRO A 87 -23.70 -2.81 22.59
N ASP A 88 -22.55 -3.45 22.64
CA ASP A 88 -21.23 -2.84 22.46
C ASP A 88 -20.67 -3.02 21.04
N TYR A 89 -21.43 -3.65 20.13
CA TYR A 89 -21.02 -3.92 18.75
C TYR A 89 -20.50 -2.69 18.03
N ALA A 90 -21.29 -1.60 18.01
CA ALA A 90 -20.91 -0.37 17.29
C ALA A 90 -19.58 0.21 17.79
N ALA A 91 -19.34 0.18 19.10
CA ALA A 91 -18.10 0.66 19.70
C ALA A 91 -16.90 -0.24 19.33
N GLN A 92 -17.11 -1.57 19.29
CA GLN A 92 -16.08 -2.53 18.88
C GLN A 92 -15.72 -2.36 17.42
N VAL A 93 -16.70 -2.22 16.52
CA VAL A 93 -16.48 -1.98 15.10
C VAL A 93 -15.72 -0.67 14.87
N GLU A 94 -16.14 0.42 15.54
CA GLU A 94 -15.46 1.72 15.41
C GLU A 94 -14.00 1.64 15.86
N LYS A 95 -13.74 1.00 16.98
CA LYS A 95 -12.37 0.78 17.48
C LYS A 95 -11.55 -0.07 16.51
N GLY A 96 -12.16 -1.13 15.96
CA GLY A 96 -11.52 -1.99 14.96
C GLY A 96 -11.17 -1.25 13.68
N VAL A 97 -12.10 -0.47 13.13
CA VAL A 97 -11.89 0.37 11.93
C VAL A 97 -10.78 1.39 12.15
N LYS A 98 -10.77 2.08 13.31
CA LYS A 98 -9.70 3.02 13.67
C LYS A 98 -8.33 2.32 13.74
N GLY A 99 -8.28 1.14 14.37
CA GLY A 99 -7.07 0.33 14.45
C GLY A 99 -6.56 -0.13 13.08
N GLN A 100 -7.47 -0.62 12.23
CA GLN A 100 -7.15 -1.03 10.86
C GLN A 100 -6.63 0.14 10.03
N ARG A 101 -7.26 1.30 10.10
CA ARG A 101 -6.80 2.53 9.40
C ARG A 101 -5.41 2.94 9.87
N ALA A 102 -5.16 2.97 11.18
CA ALA A 102 -3.87 3.32 11.73
C ALA A 102 -2.75 2.37 11.24
N LEU A 103 -3.02 1.07 11.23
CA LEU A 103 -2.09 0.05 10.76
C LEU A 103 -1.79 0.20 9.27
N LEU A 104 -2.82 0.37 8.42
CA LEU A 104 -2.66 0.54 6.98
C LEU A 104 -1.92 1.85 6.65
N THR A 105 -2.24 2.94 7.35
CA THR A 105 -1.55 4.22 7.18
C THR A 105 -0.08 4.12 7.60
N GLY A 106 0.20 3.44 8.71
CA GLY A 106 1.57 3.18 9.17
C GLY A 106 2.37 2.35 8.16
N LEU A 107 1.78 1.28 7.64
CA LEU A 107 2.41 0.44 6.61
C LEU A 107 2.69 1.23 5.33
N ALA A 108 1.72 2.02 4.86
CA ALA A 108 1.88 2.87 3.68
C ALA A 108 3.01 3.89 3.86
N ALA A 109 3.13 4.51 5.04
CA ALA A 109 4.21 5.45 5.35
C ALA A 109 5.59 4.78 5.32
N ILE A 110 5.72 3.57 5.87
CA ILE A 110 6.98 2.80 5.85
C ILE A 110 7.37 2.45 4.41
N LEU A 111 6.42 1.97 3.61
CA LEU A 111 6.66 1.64 2.20
C LEU A 111 7.05 2.87 1.39
N PHE A 112 6.38 4.02 1.61
CA PHE A 112 6.72 5.27 0.96
C PHE A 112 8.13 5.75 1.31
N LEU A 113 8.52 5.66 2.58
CA LEU A 113 9.87 6.01 3.02
C LEU A 113 10.92 5.10 2.38
N GLY A 114 10.67 3.78 2.32
CA GLY A 114 11.53 2.82 1.65
C GLY A 114 11.72 3.14 0.15
N LEU A 115 10.62 3.49 -0.54
CA LEU A 115 10.66 3.91 -1.93
C LEU A 115 11.49 5.19 -2.11
N LEU A 116 11.27 6.20 -1.27
CA LEU A 116 12.02 7.45 -1.30
C LEU A 116 13.53 7.23 -1.14
N LEU A 117 13.93 6.43 -0.16
CA LEU A 117 15.34 6.07 0.07
C LEU A 117 15.95 5.34 -1.16
N THR A 118 15.18 4.44 -1.79
CA THR A 118 15.61 3.73 -2.99
C THR A 118 15.84 4.69 -4.15
N VAL A 119 14.93 5.62 -4.40
CA VAL A 119 15.04 6.64 -5.45
C VAL A 119 16.25 7.54 -5.20
N LEU A 120 16.46 7.98 -3.96
CA LEU A 120 17.62 8.79 -3.59
C LEU A 120 18.94 8.05 -3.82
N LYS A 121 18.98 6.75 -3.51
CA LYS A 121 20.17 5.91 -3.75
C LYS A 121 20.46 5.77 -5.24
N LEU A 122 19.44 5.49 -6.06
CA LEU A 122 19.57 5.39 -7.51
C LEU A 122 20.07 6.69 -8.15
N SER A 123 19.52 7.83 -7.74
CA SER A 123 19.95 9.14 -8.26
C SER A 123 21.40 9.48 -7.93
N ARG A 124 21.88 9.05 -6.75
CA ARG A 124 23.32 9.18 -6.40
C ARG A 124 24.22 8.30 -7.27
N MET A 125 23.79 7.06 -7.55
CA MET A 125 24.53 6.15 -8.42
C MET A 125 24.65 6.67 -9.86
N GLU A 126 23.57 7.22 -10.42
CA GLU A 126 23.60 7.82 -11.75
C GLU A 126 24.58 9.02 -11.85
N ARG A 127 24.62 9.87 -10.82
CA ARG A 127 25.58 10.98 -10.75
C ARG A 127 27.02 10.48 -10.68
N ALA A 128 27.27 9.46 -9.87
CA ALA A 128 28.61 8.85 -9.78
C ALA A 128 29.05 8.23 -11.13
N GLN A 129 28.16 7.54 -11.83
CA GLN A 129 28.46 6.99 -13.16
C GLN A 129 28.76 8.08 -14.20
N LYS A 130 28.01 9.19 -14.19
CA LYS A 130 28.30 10.34 -15.07
C LYS A 130 29.67 10.94 -14.81
N LEU A 131 30.02 11.15 -13.54
CA LEU A 131 31.35 11.64 -13.15
C LEU A 131 32.46 10.69 -13.58
N TYR A 132 32.27 9.40 -13.40
CA TYR A 132 33.23 8.37 -13.81
C TYR A 132 33.47 8.37 -15.32
N LYS A 133 32.42 8.50 -16.13
CA LYS A 133 32.52 8.61 -17.61
C LYS A 133 33.28 9.86 -18.03
N VAL A 134 33.03 11.01 -17.42
CA VAL A 134 33.75 12.26 -17.68
C VAL A 134 35.25 12.12 -17.32
N TRP A 135 35.53 11.49 -16.19
CA TRP A 135 36.92 11.25 -15.78
C TRP A 135 37.65 10.32 -16.75
N GLN A 136 37.04 9.20 -17.18
CA GLN A 136 37.59 8.29 -18.17
C GLN A 136 37.90 9.02 -19.51
N ALA A 137 36.96 9.86 -19.98
CA ALA A 137 37.17 10.63 -21.20
C ALA A 137 38.37 11.59 -21.09
N ARG A 138 38.62 12.20 -19.92
CA ARG A 138 39.79 13.05 -19.70
C ARG A 138 41.10 12.26 -19.64
N VAL A 139 41.10 11.10 -19.02
CA VAL A 139 42.28 10.25 -18.92
C VAL A 139 42.64 9.62 -20.27
N ALA A 140 41.64 9.30 -21.10
CA ALA A 140 41.84 8.74 -22.44
C ALA A 140 42.33 9.77 -23.50
N SER A 141 42.28 11.09 -23.18
CA SER A 141 42.76 12.18 -24.07
C SER A 141 43.93 12.94 -23.45
N PRO A 142 45.09 12.33 -23.19
CA PRO A 142 46.24 13.01 -22.58
C PRO A 142 46.95 14.02 -23.49
N GLU A 143 46.66 13.98 -24.80
CA GLU A 143 47.45 14.75 -25.81
C GLU A 143 47.10 16.25 -25.94
N ALA A 144 45.99 16.71 -25.32
CA ALA A 144 45.57 18.12 -25.47
C ALA A 144 46.27 19.11 -24.50
N THR A 145 47.08 18.62 -23.55
CA THR A 145 47.68 19.50 -22.50
C THR A 145 49.14 19.85 -22.79
N THR A 146 49.78 19.28 -23.82
CA THR A 146 51.22 19.52 -24.15
C THR A 146 51.44 20.52 -25.27
N ALA A 147 50.42 21.17 -25.81
CA ALA A 147 50.57 22.03 -27.00
C ALA A 147 50.62 23.57 -26.68
N THR A 148 50.89 23.98 -25.45
CA THR A 148 51.09 25.41 -25.19
C THR A 148 52.14 25.66 -24.09
N ALA A 149 53.36 25.10 -24.32
CA ALA A 149 54.51 25.67 -23.65
C ALA A 149 55.04 26.80 -24.57
N PRO A 150 55.05 28.07 -24.19
CA PRO A 150 55.67 29.13 -24.98
C PRO A 150 57.18 28.80 -25.11
N SER A 151 57.64 28.78 -26.32
CA SER A 151 59.06 28.63 -26.66
C SER A 151 59.88 29.78 -26.02
N PRO A 152 60.99 29.47 -25.29
CA PRO A 152 61.82 30.48 -24.64
C PRO A 152 62.83 31.09 -25.60
N ALA A 153 62.44 31.44 -26.83
CA ALA A 153 63.40 31.88 -27.88
C ALA A 153 63.16 33.30 -28.41
N ASP A 154 62.68 34.25 -27.57
CA ASP A 154 62.57 35.66 -28.00
C ASP A 154 62.94 36.67 -26.92
N THR A 155 64.04 36.44 -26.16
CA THR A 155 64.62 37.51 -25.32
C THR A 155 66.14 37.51 -25.48
N ALA A 156 66.61 37.76 -26.75
CA ALA A 156 67.95 38.18 -26.96
C ALA A 156 68.02 39.07 -28.24
N SER A 157 67.69 40.38 -28.09
CA SER A 157 68.21 41.46 -28.94
C SER A 157 67.53 42.79 -28.52
N ALA A 158 68.15 43.55 -27.67
CA ALA A 158 68.37 44.99 -27.72
C ALA A 158 68.77 45.52 -26.36
#